data_ba39746bc6aa4e0552b5d72b197e0e8a
#
_entry.id   ba39746bc6aa4e0552b5d72b197e0e8a
#
_cell.length_a   1.000
_cell.length_b   1.000
_cell.length_c   1.000
_cell.angle_alpha   90.00
_cell.angle_beta   90.00
_cell.angle_gamma   90.00
#
_symmetry.space_group_name_H-M   'P 1'
#
loop_
_entity.id
_entity.type
_entity.pdbx_description
1 polymer ?
#
loop_
_entity_poly.entity_id
_entity_poly.type
_entity_poly.pdbx_seq_one_letter_code
_entity_poly.pdbx_strand_id
1 'polypeptide(L)'
;PLAVLPDGAGQVNPGGASIDNDLGAFGFYGTDYPGIWRYGRRMKNRPHVMDYGYRLAKSVGGSSIGTIGAVAVVNGELLASWITQDGSTLDYGVDSSSSTTKASIAVYEGLEFTNNSPDTTKFFDSVKLTMSPMPASTSVAVKYRMNKATTGGDSSANAGFKYAVTGSGATTFGITDATEAEFKISQEARVYEVGVELFPSVNNSPEVLSIITYFNEQTKQHG
;
A
#
# COMPACT_ATOMS: atom_id res chain seq x y z
N PRO A 1 12.90 11.90 3.77
CA PRO A 1 12.82 11.95 2.32
C PRO A 1 11.35 11.98 1.93
N LEU A 2 10.98 12.94 1.08
CA LEU A 2 9.68 12.92 0.42
C LEU A 2 9.59 11.60 -0.33
N ALA A 3 8.47 10.89 -0.18
CA ALA A 3 8.21 9.76 -1.05
C ALA A 3 8.36 10.27 -2.50
N VAL A 4 9.21 9.62 -3.25
CA VAL A 4 9.35 9.91 -4.67
C VAL A 4 8.00 9.55 -5.28
N LEU A 5 7.35 10.51 -5.93
CA LEU A 5 6.21 10.19 -6.79
C LEU A 5 6.67 9.10 -7.77
N PRO A 6 5.81 8.14 -8.11
CA PRO A 6 6.17 7.10 -9.06
C PRO A 6 6.85 7.71 -10.29
N ASP A 7 7.93 7.11 -10.76
CA ASP A 7 8.75 7.57 -11.88
C ASP A 7 8.00 7.60 -13.24
N GLY A 8 6.70 7.64 -13.21
CA GLY A 8 5.86 7.83 -14.38
C GLY A 8 5.72 9.31 -14.74
N ALA A 9 5.45 9.59 -15.99
CA ALA A 9 5.09 10.92 -16.48
C ALA A 9 3.73 11.37 -15.93
N GLY A 10 3.67 11.57 -14.62
CA GLY A 10 2.46 12.01 -13.94
C GLY A 10 2.48 13.50 -13.61
N GLN A 11 1.32 14.07 -13.50
CA GLN A 11 1.13 15.47 -13.16
C GLN A 11 0.11 15.62 -12.04
N VAL A 12 0.33 16.62 -11.20
CA VAL A 12 -0.65 17.10 -10.24
C VAL A 12 -1.47 18.21 -10.89
N ASN A 13 -2.80 18.05 -10.91
CA ASN A 13 -3.66 19.12 -11.39
C ASN A 13 -3.79 20.18 -10.29
N PRO A 14 -3.42 21.45 -10.56
CA PRO A 14 -3.51 22.52 -9.56
C PRO A 14 -4.93 22.77 -9.02
N GLY A 15 -5.97 22.48 -9.81
CA GLY A 15 -7.37 22.56 -9.37
C GLY A 15 -7.85 21.35 -8.56
N GLY A 16 -7.04 20.32 -8.46
CA GLY A 16 -7.39 19.05 -7.85
C GLY A 16 -6.86 18.87 -6.43
N ALA A 17 -6.96 19.87 -5.56
CA ALA A 17 -6.49 19.76 -4.19
C ALA A 17 -7.54 20.21 -3.18
N SER A 18 -7.63 19.48 -2.06
CA SER A 18 -8.52 19.77 -0.92
C SER A 18 -7.90 19.27 0.38
N ILE A 19 -8.57 19.45 1.50
CA ILE A 19 -8.17 18.87 2.80
C ILE A 19 -9.16 17.76 3.15
N ASP A 20 -8.64 16.58 3.40
CA ASP A 20 -9.37 15.39 3.83
C ASP A 20 -8.78 14.88 5.17
N ASN A 21 -9.55 14.99 6.26
CA ASN A 21 -9.13 14.55 7.59
C ASN A 21 -7.74 15.05 8.01
N ASP A 22 -7.50 16.36 7.91
CA ASP A 22 -6.22 17.02 8.18
C ASP A 22 -5.06 16.65 7.22
N LEU A 23 -5.35 15.92 6.16
CA LEU A 23 -4.42 15.61 5.10
C LEU A 23 -4.75 16.42 3.83
N GLY A 24 -3.74 16.94 3.17
CA GLY A 24 -3.89 17.50 1.83
C GLY A 24 -4.19 16.37 0.84
N ALA A 25 -5.37 16.37 0.24
CA ALA A 25 -5.74 15.44 -0.84
C ALA A 25 -5.55 16.15 -2.18
N PHE A 26 -4.95 15.49 -3.16
CA PHE A 26 -4.74 16.03 -4.49
C PHE A 26 -4.86 14.96 -5.57
N GLY A 27 -5.34 15.39 -6.74
CA GLY A 27 -5.43 14.55 -7.93
C GLY A 27 -4.06 14.36 -8.58
N PHE A 28 -3.72 13.14 -8.88
CA PHE A 28 -2.55 12.78 -9.66
C PHE A 28 -2.98 11.95 -10.86
N TYR A 29 -2.49 12.28 -12.03
CA TYR A 29 -2.73 11.52 -13.24
C TYR A 29 -1.41 11.16 -13.94
N GLY A 30 -1.38 9.97 -14.49
CA GLY A 30 -0.18 9.40 -15.13
C GLY A 30 -0.38 7.93 -15.42
N THR A 31 0.67 7.26 -15.86
CA THR A 31 0.64 5.83 -16.15
C THR A 31 0.62 4.97 -14.89
N ASP A 32 1.26 5.46 -13.83
CA ASP A 32 1.42 4.72 -12.59
C ASP A 32 0.57 5.33 -11.47
N TYR A 33 -0.30 4.51 -10.87
CA TYR A 33 -1.15 4.87 -9.74
C TYR A 33 -1.93 6.18 -9.89
N PRO A 34 -2.68 6.38 -11.01
CA PRO A 34 -3.56 7.54 -11.14
C PRO A 34 -4.67 7.49 -10.08
N GLY A 35 -4.99 8.62 -9.50
CA GLY A 35 -5.98 8.68 -8.44
C GLY A 35 -5.78 9.88 -7.50
N ILE A 36 -6.30 9.74 -6.29
CA ILE A 36 -6.15 10.75 -5.25
C ILE A 36 -5.04 10.32 -4.30
N TRP A 37 -4.04 11.17 -4.20
CA TRP A 37 -2.95 11.05 -3.24
C TRP A 37 -3.20 11.97 -2.05
N ARG A 38 -2.68 11.59 -0.89
CA ARG A 38 -2.75 12.39 0.33
C ARG A 38 -1.38 12.68 0.86
N TYR A 39 -1.21 13.89 1.39
CA TYR A 39 0.02 14.33 2.02
C TYR A 39 -0.28 15.01 3.34
N GLY A 40 0.40 14.58 4.39
CA GLY A 40 0.24 15.17 5.71
C GLY A 40 0.75 14.29 6.83
N ARG A 41 0.32 14.61 8.04
CA ARG A 41 0.63 13.83 9.24
C ARG A 41 -0.61 13.07 9.69
N ARG A 42 -0.53 11.77 9.77
CA ARG A 42 -1.64 10.96 10.32
C ARG A 42 -1.75 11.08 11.85
N MET A 43 -0.67 11.51 12.52
CA MET A 43 -0.62 11.72 13.97
C MET A 43 0.28 12.92 14.26
N LYS A 44 -0.05 13.70 15.32
CA LYS A 44 0.58 14.97 15.66
C LYS A 44 2.11 14.96 15.69
N ASN A 45 2.75 13.90 16.16
CA ASN A 45 4.21 13.80 16.34
C ASN A 45 4.87 12.84 15.34
N ARG A 46 4.21 12.54 14.22
CA ARG A 46 4.77 11.70 13.17
C ARG A 46 5.23 12.53 11.98
N PRO A 47 6.18 12.03 11.19
CA PRO A 47 6.62 12.72 9.98
C PRO A 47 5.45 12.86 8.99
N HIS A 48 5.58 13.84 8.09
CA HIS A 48 4.69 13.92 6.95
C HIS A 48 4.92 12.70 6.05
N VAL A 49 3.83 12.15 5.58
CA VAL A 49 3.83 11.02 4.65
C VAL A 49 2.99 11.37 3.43
N MET A 50 3.34 10.76 2.32
CA MET A 50 2.52 10.76 1.12
C MET A 50 2.00 9.35 0.94
N ASP A 51 0.71 9.22 0.74
CA ASP A 51 0.10 7.93 0.48
C ASP A 51 -0.92 7.98 -0.66
N TYR A 52 -1.13 6.85 -1.30
CA TYR A 52 -2.19 6.66 -2.28
C TYR A 52 -3.50 6.46 -1.54
N GLY A 53 -4.38 7.44 -1.60
CA GLY A 53 -5.61 7.44 -0.83
C GLY A 53 -6.75 6.70 -1.52
N TYR A 54 -7.05 7.09 -2.76
CA TYR A 54 -8.25 6.60 -3.46
C TYR A 54 -7.97 6.37 -4.94
N ARG A 55 -8.38 5.21 -5.44
CA ARG A 55 -8.45 4.93 -6.86
C ARG A 55 -9.77 5.43 -7.41
N LEU A 56 -9.76 5.98 -8.62
CA LEU A 56 -11.00 6.31 -9.31
C LEU A 56 -11.78 5.05 -9.69
N ALA A 57 -13.12 5.14 -9.68
CA ALA A 57 -14.00 4.04 -10.05
C ALA A 57 -13.77 3.58 -11.50
N LYS A 58 -13.57 4.52 -12.41
CA LYS A 58 -13.12 4.23 -13.76
C LYS A 58 -11.61 4.02 -13.73
N SER A 59 -11.23 2.78 -13.69
CA SER A 59 -9.83 2.38 -13.75
C SER A 59 -9.22 2.79 -15.07
N VAL A 60 -8.22 3.62 -15.00
CA VAL A 60 -7.34 3.89 -16.13
C VAL A 60 -6.42 2.69 -16.29
N GLY A 61 -6.94 1.65 -16.92
CA GLY A 61 -6.17 0.45 -17.27
C GLY A 61 -5.94 0.41 -18.77
N GLY A 62 -4.72 0.12 -19.19
CA GLY A 62 -4.36 0.02 -20.59
C GLY A 62 -4.00 1.36 -21.24
N SER A 63 -4.51 1.63 -22.42
CA SER A 63 -4.21 2.84 -23.20
C SER A 63 -5.04 4.07 -22.83
N SER A 64 -5.88 4.00 -21.79
CA SER A 64 -6.70 5.13 -21.37
C SER A 64 -5.88 6.16 -20.58
N ILE A 65 -5.91 7.40 -21.02
CA ILE A 65 -5.30 8.51 -20.30
C ILE A 65 -6.38 9.13 -19.40
N GLY A 66 -6.18 9.05 -18.10
CA GLY A 66 -7.09 9.66 -17.14
C GLY A 66 -6.54 10.96 -16.60
N THR A 67 -7.38 11.97 -16.50
CA THR A 67 -7.06 13.25 -15.86
C THR A 67 -8.04 13.50 -14.74
N ILE A 68 -7.51 13.91 -13.58
CA ILE A 68 -8.34 14.34 -12.46
C ILE A 68 -8.50 15.85 -12.54
N GLY A 69 -9.73 16.30 -12.52
CA GLY A 69 -10.07 17.71 -12.53
C GLY A 69 -10.03 18.32 -11.13
N ALA A 70 -11.17 18.55 -10.52
CA ALA A 70 -11.28 19.10 -9.18
C ALA A 70 -11.36 17.99 -8.12
N VAL A 71 -10.80 18.28 -6.94
CA VAL A 71 -10.96 17.47 -5.72
C VAL A 71 -11.54 18.37 -4.65
N ALA A 72 -12.60 17.92 -3.98
CA ALA A 72 -13.25 18.68 -2.92
C ALA A 72 -13.74 17.73 -1.81
N VAL A 73 -13.78 18.22 -0.58
CA VAL A 73 -14.43 17.53 0.53
C VAL A 73 -15.76 18.21 0.82
N VAL A 74 -16.84 17.48 0.71
CA VAL A 74 -18.21 17.97 0.95
C VAL A 74 -18.90 17.03 1.93
N ASN A 75 -19.31 17.56 3.06
CA ASN A 75 -19.97 16.78 4.13
C ASN A 75 -19.18 15.55 4.60
N GLY A 76 -17.84 15.65 4.61
CA GLY A 76 -16.97 14.53 4.99
C GLY A 76 -16.73 13.48 3.91
N GLU A 77 -17.28 13.65 2.72
CA GLU A 77 -17.00 12.83 1.56
C GLU A 77 -16.03 13.54 0.62
N LEU A 78 -15.00 12.83 0.17
CA LEU A 78 -14.10 13.31 -0.86
C LEU A 78 -14.75 13.10 -2.22
N LEU A 79 -14.88 14.17 -2.98
CA LEU A 79 -15.37 14.17 -4.36
C LEU A 79 -14.21 14.41 -5.30
N ALA A 80 -14.12 13.67 -6.40
CA ALA A 80 -13.13 13.87 -7.44
C ALA A 80 -13.76 13.80 -8.82
N SER A 81 -13.63 14.88 -9.60
CA SER A 81 -14.01 14.84 -11.00
C SER A 81 -12.91 14.23 -11.84
N TRP A 82 -13.28 13.51 -12.88
CA TRP A 82 -12.32 12.88 -13.77
C TRP A 82 -12.81 12.88 -15.22
N ILE A 83 -11.85 12.78 -16.13
CA ILE A 83 -12.07 12.51 -17.55
C ILE A 83 -11.11 11.42 -17.99
N THR A 84 -11.60 10.47 -18.75
CA THR A 84 -10.78 9.42 -19.38
C THR A 84 -11.01 9.42 -20.89
N GLN A 85 -9.98 9.01 -21.62
CA GLN A 85 -10.08 8.83 -23.07
C GLN A 85 -9.71 7.39 -23.39
N ASP A 86 -10.63 6.68 -24.02
CA ASP A 86 -10.40 5.35 -24.56
C ASP A 86 -10.57 5.43 -26.09
N GLY A 87 -9.45 5.37 -26.79
CA GLY A 87 -9.42 5.63 -28.21
C GLY A 87 -9.92 7.05 -28.54
N SER A 88 -11.04 7.14 -29.25
CA SER A 88 -11.71 8.41 -29.60
C SER A 88 -12.84 8.80 -28.66
N THR A 89 -13.18 7.96 -27.69
CA THR A 89 -14.31 8.19 -26.78
C THR A 89 -13.83 8.89 -25.51
N LEU A 90 -14.42 10.05 -25.21
CA LEU A 90 -14.26 10.72 -23.93
C LEU A 90 -15.34 10.26 -22.96
N ASP A 91 -14.93 9.89 -21.75
CA ASP A 91 -15.81 9.58 -20.65
C ASP A 91 -15.43 10.45 -19.45
N TYR A 92 -16.41 10.97 -18.72
CA TYR A 92 -16.20 11.88 -17.61
C TYR A 92 -17.23 11.67 -16.52
N GLY A 93 -16.83 11.98 -15.30
CA GLY A 93 -17.70 11.81 -14.15
C GLY A 93 -17.16 12.45 -12.88
N VAL A 94 -17.88 12.19 -11.81
CA VAL A 94 -17.49 12.53 -10.43
C VAL A 94 -17.62 11.29 -9.59
N ASP A 95 -16.53 10.92 -8.93
CA ASP A 95 -16.52 9.86 -7.93
C ASP A 95 -16.63 10.47 -6.53
N SER A 96 -17.28 9.77 -5.62
CA SER A 96 -17.26 10.07 -4.20
C SER A 96 -16.58 8.96 -3.42
N SER A 97 -15.84 9.34 -2.35
CA SER A 97 -15.37 8.33 -1.39
C SER A 97 -16.56 7.71 -0.69
N SER A 98 -16.60 6.38 -0.65
CA SER A 98 -17.67 5.64 0.02
C SER A 98 -17.16 5.00 1.29
N SER A 99 -17.89 5.18 2.39
CA SER A 99 -17.64 4.44 3.63
C SER A 99 -18.12 2.98 3.56
N THR A 100 -19.02 2.68 2.62
CA THR A 100 -19.67 1.37 2.49
C THR A 100 -19.03 0.49 1.41
N THR A 101 -18.45 1.08 0.37
CA THR A 101 -17.77 0.31 -0.68
C THR A 101 -16.27 0.32 -0.43
N LYS A 102 -15.69 -0.84 -0.19
CA LYS A 102 -14.25 -1.00 0.04
C LYS A 102 -13.54 -1.35 -1.26
N ALA A 103 -12.29 -0.91 -1.39
CA ALA A 103 -11.42 -1.39 -2.46
C ALA A 103 -11.24 -2.91 -2.31
N SER A 104 -11.08 -3.63 -3.42
CA SER A 104 -10.88 -5.09 -3.40
C SER A 104 -9.59 -5.50 -2.67
N ILE A 105 -8.62 -4.61 -2.62
CA ILE A 105 -7.35 -4.79 -1.94
C ILE A 105 -6.81 -3.42 -1.53
N ALA A 106 -6.21 -3.33 -0.36
CA ALA A 106 -5.39 -2.20 0.06
C ALA A 106 -3.95 -2.69 0.30
N VAL A 107 -2.97 -1.95 -0.18
CA VAL A 107 -1.56 -2.34 -0.12
C VAL A 107 -0.78 -1.30 0.67
N TYR A 108 0.00 -1.78 1.64
CA TYR A 108 1.05 -1.02 2.29
C TYR A 108 2.40 -1.58 1.85
N GLU A 109 3.28 -0.74 1.38
CA GLU A 109 4.68 -1.06 1.10
C GLU A 109 5.56 -0.24 2.03
N GLY A 110 6.34 -0.94 2.83
CA GLY A 110 7.26 -0.33 3.79
C GLY A 110 8.52 0.19 3.13
N LEU A 111 9.29 0.96 3.89
CA LEU A 111 10.61 1.40 3.48
C LEU A 111 11.63 0.27 3.59
N GLU A 112 12.73 0.43 2.88
CA GLU A 112 13.91 -0.44 3.01
C GLU A 112 14.41 -0.44 4.46
N PHE A 113 14.64 -1.63 4.97
CA PHE A 113 15.18 -1.84 6.32
C PHE A 113 16.57 -2.46 6.24
N THR A 114 17.56 -1.77 6.78
CA THR A 114 18.97 -2.22 6.82
C THR A 114 19.49 -2.39 8.24
N ASN A 115 18.71 -2.03 9.25
CA ASN A 115 19.10 -1.97 10.66
C ASN A 115 20.42 -1.22 10.88
N ASN A 116 20.62 -0.09 10.18
CA ASN A 116 21.85 0.72 10.20
C ASN A 116 23.14 -0.03 9.79
N SER A 117 23.02 -1.24 9.28
CA SER A 117 24.14 -2.10 8.86
C SER A 117 23.88 -2.68 7.47
N PRO A 118 23.96 -1.87 6.40
CA PRO A 118 23.59 -2.31 5.04
C PRO A 118 24.49 -3.42 4.48
N ASP A 119 25.71 -3.55 5.00
CA ASP A 119 26.68 -4.54 4.54
C ASP A 119 26.60 -5.87 5.30
N THR A 120 25.84 -5.92 6.38
CA THR A 120 25.71 -7.12 7.21
C THR A 120 24.53 -7.96 6.75
N THR A 121 24.77 -9.25 6.50
CA THR A 121 23.72 -10.21 6.22
C THR A 121 22.91 -10.51 7.49
N LYS A 122 21.60 -10.50 7.37
CA LYS A 122 20.65 -10.78 8.44
C LYS A 122 19.76 -11.95 8.04
N PHE A 123 19.45 -12.79 8.99
CA PHE A 123 18.43 -13.82 8.82
C PHE A 123 17.08 -13.26 9.28
N PHE A 124 16.17 -13.08 8.34
CA PHE A 124 14.80 -12.64 8.61
C PHE A 124 13.93 -13.86 8.89
N ASP A 125 13.43 -13.95 10.10
CA ASP A 125 12.68 -15.10 10.59
C ASP A 125 11.20 -14.97 10.26
N SER A 126 10.56 -13.95 10.81
CA SER A 126 9.11 -13.76 10.66
C SER A 126 8.69 -12.31 10.74
N VAL A 127 7.44 -12.06 10.36
CA VAL A 127 6.70 -10.81 10.57
C VAL A 127 5.47 -11.11 11.39
N LYS A 128 5.29 -10.38 12.48
CA LYS A 128 4.09 -10.41 13.30
C LYS A 128 3.25 -9.15 13.03
N LEU A 129 1.99 -9.34 12.75
CA LEU A 129 0.99 -8.28 12.67
C LEU A 129 0.19 -8.26 13.97
N THR A 130 -0.04 -7.06 14.52
CA THR A 130 -1.07 -6.82 15.52
C THR A 130 -2.21 -6.06 14.85
N MET A 131 -3.44 -6.47 15.10
CA MET A 131 -4.63 -6.03 14.38
C MET A 131 -5.75 -5.72 15.36
N SER A 132 -6.69 -4.88 14.95
CA SER A 132 -8.05 -4.90 15.52
C SER A 132 -8.68 -6.28 15.28
N PRO A 133 -9.65 -6.73 16.09
CA PRO A 133 -10.31 -8.01 15.87
C PRO A 133 -10.71 -8.17 14.41
N MET A 134 -10.23 -9.25 13.77
CA MET A 134 -10.39 -9.48 12.34
C MET A 134 -11.87 -9.66 11.98
N PRO A 135 -12.44 -8.81 11.12
CA PRO A 135 -13.82 -8.98 10.69
C PRO A 135 -14.02 -10.23 9.84
N ALA A 136 -15.20 -10.83 9.91
CA ALA A 136 -15.54 -11.99 9.10
C ALA A 136 -15.39 -11.71 7.60
N SER A 137 -14.96 -12.72 6.85
CA SER A 137 -14.73 -12.67 5.40
C SER A 137 -13.68 -11.63 4.94
N THR A 138 -12.77 -11.25 5.83
CA THR A 138 -11.60 -10.43 5.50
C THR A 138 -10.33 -11.23 5.73
N SER A 139 -9.23 -10.78 5.13
CA SER A 139 -7.93 -11.41 5.35
C SER A 139 -6.79 -10.41 5.15
N VAL A 140 -5.60 -10.81 5.62
CA VAL A 140 -4.36 -10.07 5.42
C VAL A 140 -3.29 -11.00 4.83
N ALA A 141 -2.36 -10.43 4.08
CA ALA A 141 -1.15 -11.10 3.64
C ALA A 141 0.07 -10.23 3.94
N VAL A 142 1.20 -10.86 4.16
CA VAL A 142 2.50 -10.20 4.25
C VAL A 142 3.30 -10.56 3.00
N LYS A 143 3.81 -9.54 2.33
CA LYS A 143 4.78 -9.70 1.25
C LYS A 143 6.12 -9.11 1.65
N TYR A 144 7.19 -9.61 1.08
CA TYR A 144 8.53 -9.12 1.34
C TYR A 144 9.39 -9.12 0.08
N ARG A 145 10.34 -8.22 0.04
CA ARG A 145 11.36 -8.14 -1.00
C ARG A 145 12.74 -8.04 -0.37
N MET A 146 13.71 -8.74 -0.93
CA MET A 146 15.08 -8.78 -0.43
C MET A 146 16.05 -8.19 -1.45
N ASN A 147 17.06 -7.46 -0.95
CA ASN A 147 18.17 -6.94 -1.74
C ASN A 147 17.70 -6.18 -3.00
N LYS A 148 16.57 -5.46 -2.92
CA LYS A 148 15.98 -4.70 -4.04
C LYS A 148 15.67 -5.55 -5.29
N ALA A 149 15.33 -6.81 -5.10
CA ALA A 149 14.99 -7.68 -6.21
C ALA A 149 13.87 -7.08 -7.09
N THR A 150 14.07 -7.05 -8.39
CA THR A 150 13.08 -6.56 -9.37
C THR A 150 12.41 -7.68 -10.15
N THR A 151 12.85 -8.92 -9.93
CA THR A 151 12.35 -10.12 -10.61
C THR A 151 12.22 -11.28 -9.62
N GLY A 152 11.55 -12.35 -10.01
CA GLY A 152 11.46 -13.57 -9.22
C GLY A 152 10.49 -13.48 -8.04
N GLY A 153 9.56 -12.55 -8.08
CA GLY A 153 8.43 -12.49 -7.14
C GLY A 153 7.31 -13.46 -7.49
N ASP A 154 6.33 -13.58 -6.61
CA ASP A 154 5.10 -14.31 -6.86
C ASP A 154 4.27 -13.59 -7.93
N SER A 155 3.50 -14.32 -8.73
CA SER A 155 2.76 -13.78 -9.86
C SER A 155 1.73 -12.72 -9.51
N SER A 156 1.26 -12.69 -8.28
CA SER A 156 0.29 -11.73 -7.73
C SER A 156 0.93 -10.60 -6.93
N ALA A 157 2.24 -10.69 -6.64
CA ALA A 157 2.99 -9.65 -5.97
C ALA A 157 3.67 -8.72 -7.00
N ASN A 158 3.94 -7.48 -6.60
CA ASN A 158 4.76 -6.58 -7.40
C ASN A 158 6.15 -7.17 -7.65
N ALA A 159 6.81 -6.73 -8.72
CA ALA A 159 8.09 -7.26 -9.14
C ALA A 159 9.10 -7.41 -7.98
N GLY A 160 9.62 -8.61 -7.81
CA GLY A 160 10.56 -8.97 -6.74
C GLY A 160 9.97 -9.23 -5.35
N PHE A 161 8.69 -8.95 -5.12
CA PHE A 161 8.04 -9.31 -3.86
C PHE A 161 7.59 -10.78 -3.87
N LYS A 162 7.74 -11.42 -2.70
CA LYS A 162 7.25 -12.78 -2.42
C LYS A 162 6.30 -12.72 -1.24
N TYR A 163 5.35 -13.66 -1.19
CA TYR A 163 4.50 -13.81 -0.01
C TYR A 163 5.22 -14.59 1.09
N ALA A 164 5.11 -14.07 2.32
CA ALA A 164 5.42 -14.83 3.52
C ALA A 164 4.27 -15.79 3.83
N VAL A 165 4.54 -16.85 4.56
CA VAL A 165 3.54 -17.90 4.85
C VAL A 165 3.22 -17.96 6.33
N THR A 166 1.96 -18.26 6.66
CA THR A 166 1.54 -18.57 8.02
C THR A 166 2.15 -19.88 8.51
N GLY A 167 2.03 -20.20 9.79
CA GLY A 167 2.45 -21.49 10.33
C GLY A 167 1.79 -22.70 9.66
N SER A 168 0.63 -22.54 9.02
CA SER A 168 -0.05 -23.56 8.21
C SER A 168 0.40 -23.60 6.75
N GLY A 169 1.31 -22.72 6.33
CA GLY A 169 1.79 -22.62 4.95
C GLY A 169 0.91 -21.78 4.03
N ALA A 170 -0.13 -21.12 4.53
CA ALA A 170 -0.98 -20.24 3.74
C ALA A 170 -0.33 -18.86 3.56
N THR A 171 -0.54 -18.22 2.41
CA THR A 171 -0.07 -16.86 2.13
C THR A 171 -0.99 -15.77 2.69
N THR A 172 -2.20 -16.14 3.09
CA THR A 172 -3.19 -15.23 3.69
C THR A 172 -3.62 -15.73 5.07
N PHE A 173 -3.99 -14.79 5.93
CA PHE A 173 -4.54 -15.05 7.26
C PHE A 173 -5.90 -14.38 7.39
N GLY A 174 -6.95 -15.13 7.74
CA GLY A 174 -8.33 -14.65 7.80
C GLY A 174 -9.16 -15.31 8.90
N ILE A 175 -8.59 -15.48 10.12
CA ILE A 175 -9.31 -16.01 11.26
C ILE A 175 -10.10 -14.88 11.92
N THR A 176 -11.44 -15.02 11.95
CA THR A 176 -12.35 -14.04 12.58
C THR A 176 -11.98 -13.83 14.05
N ASP A 177 -12.10 -12.58 14.50
CA ASP A 177 -11.78 -12.10 15.85
C ASP A 177 -10.31 -12.25 16.27
N ALA A 178 -9.44 -12.73 15.40
CA ALA A 178 -8.00 -12.75 15.69
C ALA A 178 -7.44 -11.33 15.73
N THR A 179 -6.55 -11.08 16.70
CA THR A 179 -5.87 -9.80 16.91
C THR A 179 -4.39 -9.86 16.56
N GLU A 180 -3.87 -11.04 16.24
CA GLU A 180 -2.48 -11.25 15.87
C GLU A 180 -2.37 -12.27 14.73
N ALA A 181 -1.39 -12.07 13.87
CA ALA A 181 -1.00 -13.03 12.84
C ALA A 181 0.52 -13.05 12.69
N GLU A 182 1.09 -14.23 12.51
CA GLU A 182 2.52 -14.40 12.26
C GLU A 182 2.74 -15.06 10.90
N PHE A 183 3.67 -14.48 10.15
CA PHE A 183 4.08 -14.95 8.83
C PHE A 183 5.57 -15.23 8.81
N LYS A 184 5.95 -16.42 8.40
CA LYS A 184 7.34 -16.88 8.31
C LYS A 184 7.97 -16.47 6.99
N ILE A 185 9.23 -16.05 7.05
CA ILE A 185 10.05 -15.67 5.90
C ILE A 185 11.24 -16.61 5.76
N SER A 186 12.01 -16.79 6.85
CA SER A 186 13.16 -17.71 6.95
C SER A 186 14.18 -17.51 5.81
N GLN A 187 14.61 -16.29 5.57
CA GLN A 187 15.50 -15.92 4.47
C GLN A 187 16.62 -14.98 4.93
N GLU A 188 17.74 -15.05 4.22
CA GLU A 188 18.89 -14.17 4.44
C GLU A 188 18.90 -13.02 3.44
N ALA A 189 19.11 -11.80 3.94
CA ALA A 189 19.27 -10.61 3.12
C ALA A 189 20.08 -9.53 3.84
N ARG A 190 20.62 -8.59 3.07
CA ARG A 190 21.24 -7.36 3.60
C ARG A 190 20.21 -6.24 3.74
N VAL A 191 19.36 -6.12 2.74
CA VAL A 191 18.30 -5.13 2.64
C VAL A 191 16.97 -5.86 2.54
N TYR A 192 15.98 -5.35 3.22
CA TYR A 192 14.69 -6.00 3.35
C TYR A 192 13.56 -4.96 3.31
N GLU A 193 12.51 -5.29 2.62
CA GLU A 193 11.28 -4.51 2.56
C GLU A 193 10.10 -5.41 2.93
N VAL A 194 9.17 -4.87 3.70
CA VAL A 194 7.92 -5.56 4.08
C VAL A 194 6.74 -4.80 3.52
N GLY A 195 5.82 -5.50 2.92
CA GLY A 195 4.51 -4.99 2.56
C GLY A 195 3.41 -5.79 3.22
N VAL A 196 2.25 -5.16 3.38
CA VAL A 196 1.03 -5.82 3.87
C VAL A 196 -0.08 -5.55 2.88
N GLU A 197 -0.81 -6.60 2.56
CA GLU A 197 -2.01 -6.52 1.74
C GLU A 197 -3.23 -6.82 2.60
N LEU A 198 -4.24 -5.97 2.49
CA LEU A 198 -5.49 -6.08 3.20
C LEU A 198 -6.58 -6.44 2.20
N PHE A 199 -7.27 -7.53 2.46
CA PHE A 199 -8.39 -8.01 1.64
C PHE A 199 -9.70 -7.78 2.38
N PRO A 200 -10.40 -6.68 2.09
CA PRO A 200 -11.68 -6.38 2.70
C PRO A 200 -12.81 -7.25 2.15
N SER A 201 -13.88 -7.37 2.92
CA SER A 201 -15.19 -7.80 2.42
C SER A 201 -15.97 -6.59 1.90
N VAL A 202 -17.20 -6.81 1.45
CA VAL A 202 -18.06 -5.73 0.94
C VAL A 202 -18.18 -4.56 1.93
N ASN A 203 -18.35 -4.86 3.22
CA ASN A 203 -18.65 -3.85 4.25
C ASN A 203 -17.55 -3.70 5.31
N ASN A 204 -16.60 -4.63 5.39
CA ASN A 204 -15.59 -4.66 6.45
C ASN A 204 -14.19 -4.67 5.86
N SER A 205 -13.26 -4.05 6.58
CA SER A 205 -11.83 -4.10 6.26
C SER A 205 -11.04 -4.57 7.47
N PRO A 206 -9.99 -5.38 7.30
CA PRO A 206 -9.05 -5.63 8.37
C PRO A 206 -8.29 -4.32 8.69
N GLU A 207 -7.92 -4.16 9.94
CA GLU A 207 -7.14 -3.01 10.42
C GLU A 207 -5.87 -3.49 11.09
N VAL A 208 -4.72 -3.15 10.52
CA VAL A 208 -3.40 -3.47 11.07
C VAL A 208 -2.91 -2.31 11.91
N LEU A 209 -2.61 -2.57 13.18
CA LEU A 209 -2.15 -1.59 14.17
C LEU A 209 -0.62 -1.51 14.22
N SER A 210 0.06 -2.65 14.07
CA SER A 210 1.52 -2.69 14.04
C SER A 210 2.06 -3.83 13.17
N ILE A 211 3.27 -3.62 12.68
CA ILE A 211 4.06 -4.59 11.90
C ILE A 211 5.40 -4.73 12.62
N ILE A 212 5.73 -5.93 13.08
CA ILE A 212 6.98 -6.23 13.79
C ILE A 212 7.73 -7.28 12.97
N THR A 213 8.95 -6.96 12.59
CA THR A 213 9.83 -7.89 11.87
C THR A 213 10.87 -8.46 12.84
N TYR A 214 10.97 -9.78 12.88
CA TYR A 214 11.97 -10.50 13.66
C TYR A 214 13.13 -10.90 12.75
N PHE A 215 14.35 -10.58 13.18
CA PHE A 215 15.56 -10.93 12.46
C PHE A 215 16.73 -11.16 13.42
N ASN A 216 17.73 -11.96 12.98
CA ASN A 216 18.98 -12.18 13.68
C ASN A 216 20.14 -11.68 12.81
N GLU A 217 21.04 -10.89 13.39
CA GLU A 217 22.28 -10.52 12.71
C GLU A 217 23.26 -11.70 12.75
N GLN A 218 23.75 -12.06 11.58
CA GLN A 218 24.82 -13.05 11.52
C GLN A 218 26.16 -12.33 11.82
N THR A 219 26.65 -12.50 13.01
CA THR A 219 28.02 -12.10 13.36
C THR A 219 28.98 -12.97 12.55
N LYS A 220 29.73 -12.38 11.62
CA LYS A 220 30.88 -13.08 11.04
C LYS A 220 31.83 -13.42 12.18
N GLN A 221 31.92 -14.69 12.55
CA GLN A 221 33.06 -15.16 13.32
C GLN A 221 34.28 -14.97 12.41
N HIS A 222 35.11 -14.00 12.73
CA HIS A 222 36.45 -13.94 12.17
C HIS A 222 37.21 -15.12 12.76
N GLY A 223 37.37 -16.18 11.96
CA GLY A 223 38.32 -17.25 12.21
C GLY A 223 39.73 -16.81 11.81
#